data_5e4fe1e5ad9f09189d5349ff98117c7f
#
_entry.id   5e4fe1e5ad9f09189d5349ff98117c7f
#
_cell.length_a   1.000
_cell.length_b   1.000
_cell.length_c   1.000
_cell.angle_alpha   90.00
_cell.angle_beta   90.00
_cell.angle_gamma   90.00
#
_symmetry.space_group_name_H-M   'P 1'
#
loop_
_entity.id
_entity.type
_entity.pdbx_description
1 polymer ?
#
loop_
_entity_poly.entity_id
_entity_poly.type
_entity_poly.pdbx_seq_one_letter_code
_entity_poly.pdbx_strand_id
1 'polypeptide(L)'
;MEKMLIFGHKSPDTDTICSAIVMENLQKKLGKEVEAVRLGNLNKETEYVLNYLGITPPKMIEKIEDGQEVILVDHNEFSQSVENIENAKVKMVVDHHRICDFQTSEPLYYRAEPVGCTCTILYKLYKENDVEIDKTVASLMISAIISDTLLLKSPTKTVED
;
A
#
# COMPACT_ATOMS: atom_id res chain seq x y z
N MET A 1 8.28 15.37 -15.20
CA MET A 1 8.07 13.91 -15.23
C MET A 1 6.79 13.60 -14.49
N GLU A 2 6.02 12.66 -15.01
CA GLU A 2 4.80 12.21 -14.35
C GLU A 2 5.17 11.42 -13.10
N LYS A 3 4.47 11.67 -11.98
CA LYS A 3 4.73 10.98 -10.72
C LYS A 3 4.34 9.51 -10.82
N MET A 4 5.12 8.63 -10.22
CA MET A 4 4.73 7.24 -10.03
C MET A 4 3.59 7.17 -9.01
N LEU A 5 2.50 6.47 -9.33
CA LEU A 5 1.34 6.35 -8.44
C LEU A 5 1.48 5.14 -7.52
N ILE A 6 1.01 5.29 -6.29
CA ILE A 6 1.01 4.22 -5.27
C ILE A 6 -0.42 4.00 -4.81
N PHE A 7 -0.91 2.77 -4.89
CA PHE A 7 -2.28 2.46 -4.46
C PHE A 7 -2.44 0.99 -4.05
N GLY A 8 -3.42 0.77 -3.18
CA GLY A 8 -3.90 -0.56 -2.83
C GLY A 8 -5.14 -0.95 -3.65
N HIS A 9 -5.88 -1.95 -3.17
CA HIS A 9 -7.01 -2.54 -3.89
C HIS A 9 -8.27 -1.66 -3.91
N LYS A 10 -9.21 -1.99 -4.80
CA LYS A 10 -10.59 -1.49 -4.80
C LYS A 10 -11.28 -1.81 -3.47
N SER A 11 -12.31 -1.03 -3.12
CA SER A 11 -12.98 -1.13 -1.82
C SER A 11 -11.97 -1.07 -0.67
N PRO A 12 -11.20 0.02 -0.57
CA PRO A 12 -10.03 0.08 0.28
C PRO A 12 -10.39 -0.06 1.76
N ASP A 13 -9.61 -0.86 2.47
CA ASP A 13 -9.62 -0.98 3.92
C ASP A 13 -8.50 -0.12 4.55
N THR A 14 -8.33 -0.24 5.86
CA THR A 14 -7.33 0.54 6.59
C THR A 14 -5.90 0.18 6.18
N ASP A 15 -5.58 -1.10 5.96
CA ASP A 15 -4.24 -1.50 5.50
C ASP A 15 -3.94 -0.93 4.11
N THR A 16 -4.85 -1.06 3.17
CA THR A 16 -4.70 -0.51 1.81
C THR A 16 -4.37 0.98 1.81
N ILE A 17 -5.11 1.78 2.56
CA ILE A 17 -4.90 3.24 2.62
C ILE A 17 -3.63 3.59 3.39
N CYS A 18 -3.44 3.03 4.57
CA CYS A 18 -2.24 3.28 5.39
C CYS A 18 -0.97 2.84 4.65
N SER A 19 -0.98 1.68 4.01
CA SER A 19 0.16 1.17 3.24
C SER A 19 0.53 2.08 2.07
N ALA A 20 -0.45 2.64 1.36
CA ALA A 20 -0.18 3.58 0.28
C ALA A 20 0.52 4.85 0.79
N ILE A 21 0.04 5.43 1.90
CA ILE A 21 0.62 6.63 2.52
C ILE A 21 2.01 6.32 3.09
N VAL A 22 2.18 5.21 3.77
CA VAL A 22 3.47 4.77 4.33
C VAL A 22 4.50 4.52 3.24
N MET A 23 4.11 3.84 2.16
CA MET A 23 4.98 3.62 1.00
C MET A 23 5.35 4.93 0.31
N GLU A 24 4.41 5.87 0.16
CA GLU A 24 4.70 7.19 -0.39
C GLU A 24 5.78 7.91 0.43
N ASN A 25 5.66 7.91 1.75
CA ASN A 25 6.65 8.50 2.64
C ASN A 25 8.03 7.85 2.45
N LEU A 26 8.09 6.52 2.42
CA LEU A 26 9.33 5.79 2.19
C LEU A 26 9.99 6.17 0.86
N GLN A 27 9.24 6.11 -0.23
CA GLN A 27 9.77 6.38 -1.57
C GLN A 27 10.23 7.84 -1.73
N LYS A 28 9.51 8.80 -1.12
CA LYS A 28 9.94 10.21 -1.07
C LYS A 28 11.25 10.38 -0.30
N LYS A 29 11.40 9.73 0.84
CA LYS A 29 12.67 9.72 1.60
C LYS A 29 13.82 9.09 0.83
N LEU A 30 13.53 8.16 -0.08
CA LEU A 30 14.49 7.56 -1.00
C LEU A 30 14.70 8.40 -2.30
N GLY A 31 14.14 9.61 -2.36
CA GLY A 31 14.38 10.57 -3.46
C GLY A 31 13.51 10.33 -4.70
N LYS A 32 12.43 9.57 -4.61
CA LYS A 32 11.54 9.31 -5.75
C LYS A 32 10.34 10.27 -5.78
N GLU A 33 9.91 10.61 -6.99
CA GLU A 33 8.71 11.40 -7.25
C GLU A 33 7.50 10.47 -7.31
N VAL A 34 6.74 10.42 -6.22
CA VAL A 34 5.60 9.51 -6.04
C VAL A 34 4.39 10.21 -5.48
N GLU A 35 3.22 9.63 -5.67
CA GLU A 35 1.94 10.10 -5.10
C GLU A 35 1.06 8.93 -4.71
N ALA A 36 0.63 8.89 -3.43
CA ALA A 36 -0.37 7.94 -2.98
C ALA A 36 -1.76 8.35 -3.48
N VAL A 37 -2.49 7.39 -4.05
CA VAL A 37 -3.87 7.55 -4.50
C VAL A 37 -4.72 6.40 -3.96
N ARG A 38 -6.05 6.48 -4.09
CA ARG A 38 -6.98 5.44 -3.67
C ARG A 38 -7.98 5.08 -4.76
N LEU A 39 -8.48 3.86 -4.72
CA LEU A 39 -9.39 3.31 -5.73
C LEU A 39 -10.83 3.19 -5.25
N GLY A 40 -11.22 3.92 -4.22
CA GLY A 40 -12.58 3.89 -3.70
C GLY A 40 -12.77 4.77 -2.48
N ASN A 41 -13.98 4.75 -1.94
CA ASN A 41 -14.33 5.50 -0.74
C ASN A 41 -13.67 4.87 0.50
N LEU A 42 -13.31 5.71 1.46
CA LEU A 42 -12.84 5.26 2.77
C LEU A 42 -13.98 4.60 3.54
N ASN A 43 -13.66 3.54 4.29
CA ASN A 43 -14.57 3.05 5.30
C ASN A 43 -14.47 3.91 6.58
N LYS A 44 -15.42 3.73 7.50
CA LYS A 44 -15.49 4.55 8.73
C LYS A 44 -14.27 4.40 9.64
N GLU A 45 -13.69 3.21 9.70
CA GLU A 45 -12.47 2.95 10.47
C GLU A 45 -11.30 3.76 9.92
N THR A 46 -11.10 3.71 8.61
CA THR A 46 -10.03 4.47 7.94
C THR A 46 -10.24 5.98 8.06
N GLU A 47 -11.48 6.45 7.89
CA GLU A 47 -11.82 7.87 8.12
C GLU A 47 -11.45 8.30 9.53
N TYR A 48 -11.77 7.48 10.53
CA TYR A 48 -11.42 7.76 11.93
C TYR A 48 -9.91 7.87 12.11
N VAL A 49 -9.14 6.90 11.59
CA VAL A 49 -7.68 6.88 11.70
C VAL A 49 -7.06 8.13 11.09
N LEU A 50 -7.43 8.47 9.85
CA LEU A 50 -6.88 9.63 9.17
C LEU A 50 -7.26 10.94 9.85
N ASN A 51 -8.51 11.08 10.29
CA ASN A 51 -8.97 12.25 11.04
C ASN A 51 -8.23 12.41 12.37
N TYR A 52 -8.07 11.32 13.11
CA TYR A 52 -7.34 11.32 14.39
C TYR A 52 -5.89 11.76 14.23
N LEU A 53 -5.24 11.35 13.14
CA LEU A 53 -3.85 11.68 12.83
C LEU A 53 -3.70 13.01 12.07
N GLY A 54 -4.80 13.68 11.70
CA GLY A 54 -4.77 14.93 10.92
C GLY A 54 -4.24 14.78 9.51
N ILE A 55 -4.44 13.59 8.89
CA ILE A 55 -3.95 13.27 7.56
C ILE A 55 -5.04 13.46 6.52
N THR A 56 -4.73 14.21 5.46
CA THR A 56 -5.62 14.33 4.30
C THR A 56 -5.66 13.01 3.54
N PRO A 57 -6.86 12.47 3.24
CA PRO A 57 -7.00 11.26 2.45
C PRO A 57 -6.32 11.37 1.07
N PRO A 58 -5.71 10.30 0.56
CA PRO A 58 -5.20 10.25 -0.80
C PRO A 58 -6.30 10.59 -1.83
N LYS A 59 -5.91 11.22 -2.94
CA LYS A 59 -6.81 11.52 -4.05
C LYS A 59 -7.43 10.22 -4.61
N MET A 60 -8.72 10.24 -4.88
CA MET A 60 -9.39 9.11 -5.56
C MET A 60 -9.14 9.17 -7.06
N ILE A 61 -8.84 8.00 -7.64
CA ILE A 61 -8.74 7.82 -9.09
C ILE A 61 -9.57 6.61 -9.50
N GLU A 62 -10.02 6.58 -10.76
CA GLU A 62 -10.79 5.47 -11.33
C GLU A 62 -9.96 4.69 -12.35
N LYS A 63 -9.11 5.38 -13.10
CA LYS A 63 -8.28 4.80 -14.16
C LYS A 63 -6.92 5.48 -14.22
N ILE A 64 -6.00 4.83 -14.92
CA ILE A 64 -4.66 5.37 -15.24
C ILE A 64 -4.43 5.46 -16.74
N GLU A 65 -3.45 6.24 -17.15
CA GLU A 65 -3.03 6.34 -18.54
C GLU A 65 -2.12 5.16 -18.93
N ASP A 66 -2.04 4.87 -20.24
CA ASP A 66 -1.15 3.85 -20.77
C ASP A 66 0.32 4.18 -20.44
N GLY A 67 1.04 3.20 -19.90
CA GLY A 67 2.44 3.35 -19.53
C GLY A 67 2.69 4.08 -18.21
N GLN A 68 1.63 4.43 -17.44
CA GLN A 68 1.78 4.99 -16.11
C GLN A 68 2.62 4.07 -15.22
N GLU A 69 3.66 4.61 -14.60
CA GLU A 69 4.44 3.89 -13.61
C GLU A 69 3.68 3.79 -12.30
N VAL A 70 3.63 2.59 -11.72
CA VAL A 70 2.86 2.33 -10.49
C VAL A 70 3.62 1.44 -9.50
N ILE A 71 3.28 1.61 -8.23
CA ILE A 71 3.62 0.72 -7.12
C ILE A 71 2.30 0.18 -6.56
N LEU A 72 2.18 -1.13 -6.48
CA LEU A 72 1.02 -1.79 -5.88
C LEU A 72 1.33 -2.18 -4.44
N VAL A 73 0.44 -1.85 -3.53
CA VAL A 73 0.48 -2.31 -2.14
C VAL A 73 -0.79 -3.05 -1.80
N ASP A 74 -0.70 -4.05 -0.93
CA ASP A 74 -1.84 -4.79 -0.38
C ASP A 74 -2.74 -5.47 -1.41
N HIS A 75 -2.24 -5.69 -2.61
CA HIS A 75 -2.89 -6.50 -3.64
C HIS A 75 -1.95 -6.77 -4.81
N ASN A 76 -2.33 -7.74 -5.64
CA ASN A 76 -1.67 -8.03 -6.91
C ASN A 76 -2.67 -8.36 -8.02
N GLU A 77 -3.84 -8.89 -7.69
CA GLU A 77 -4.86 -9.29 -8.67
C GLU A 77 -5.36 -8.08 -9.47
N PHE A 78 -5.27 -8.14 -10.80
CA PHE A 78 -5.70 -7.03 -11.67
C PHE A 78 -7.18 -6.71 -11.54
N SER A 79 -8.02 -7.70 -11.26
CA SER A 79 -9.46 -7.50 -11.00
C SER A 79 -9.73 -6.62 -9.77
N GLN A 80 -8.80 -6.55 -8.82
CA GLN A 80 -8.87 -5.74 -7.60
C GLN A 80 -8.18 -4.38 -7.77
N SER A 81 -7.62 -4.09 -8.94
CA SER A 81 -6.79 -2.92 -9.19
C SER A 81 -7.54 -1.83 -9.96
N VAL A 82 -6.82 -0.76 -10.28
CA VAL A 82 -7.33 0.38 -11.05
C VAL A 82 -7.69 -0.04 -12.47
N GLU A 83 -8.64 0.67 -13.10
CA GLU A 83 -8.95 0.47 -14.51
C GLU A 83 -7.71 0.76 -15.37
N ASN A 84 -7.50 -0.07 -16.40
CA ASN A 84 -6.35 -0.01 -17.31
C ASN A 84 -5.01 -0.46 -16.70
N ILE A 85 -5.03 -1.20 -15.59
CA ILE A 85 -3.81 -1.69 -14.93
C ILE A 85 -2.94 -2.58 -15.84
N GLU A 86 -3.54 -3.28 -16.78
CA GLU A 86 -2.85 -4.14 -17.76
C GLU A 86 -1.87 -3.37 -18.66
N ASN A 87 -2.08 -2.07 -18.82
CA ASN A 87 -1.21 -1.18 -19.60
C ASN A 87 -0.24 -0.36 -18.74
N ALA A 88 -0.23 -0.56 -17.43
CA ALA A 88 0.69 0.09 -16.51
C ALA A 88 2.12 -0.49 -16.58
N LYS A 89 3.08 0.31 -16.17
CA LYS A 89 4.44 -0.15 -15.84
C LYS A 89 4.55 -0.39 -14.34
N VAL A 90 4.24 -1.60 -13.89
CA VAL A 90 4.35 -1.95 -12.47
C VAL A 90 5.82 -2.04 -12.09
N LYS A 91 6.30 -1.17 -11.24
CA LYS A 91 7.69 -1.11 -10.79
C LYS A 91 7.93 -1.87 -9.50
N MET A 92 6.90 -1.95 -8.65
CA MET A 92 7.01 -2.61 -7.35
C MET A 92 5.66 -3.16 -6.93
N VAL A 93 5.68 -4.31 -6.26
CA VAL A 93 4.56 -4.88 -5.52
C VAL A 93 5.01 -5.23 -4.11
N VAL A 94 4.26 -4.82 -3.11
CA VAL A 94 4.44 -5.24 -1.71
C VAL A 94 3.09 -5.71 -1.19
N ASP A 95 2.97 -7.00 -0.90
CA ASP A 95 1.69 -7.64 -0.63
C ASP A 95 1.83 -8.87 0.27
N HIS A 96 0.77 -9.22 1.00
CA HIS A 96 0.68 -10.41 1.85
C HIS A 96 -0.40 -11.40 1.40
N HIS A 97 -1.04 -11.15 0.25
CA HIS A 97 -2.07 -12.00 -0.32
C HIS A 97 -1.50 -13.08 -1.25
N ARG A 98 -2.32 -14.06 -1.60
CA ARG A 98 -1.99 -15.00 -2.68
C ARG A 98 -1.70 -14.24 -3.98
N ILE A 99 -0.83 -14.77 -4.81
CA ILE A 99 -0.57 -14.22 -6.15
C ILE A 99 -1.56 -14.88 -7.13
N CYS A 100 -2.33 -14.06 -7.82
CA CYS A 100 -3.33 -14.51 -8.77
C CYS A 100 -3.52 -13.46 -9.86
N ASP A 101 -3.69 -13.91 -11.11
CA ASP A 101 -4.02 -13.05 -12.27
C ASP A 101 -3.16 -11.77 -12.34
N PHE A 102 -1.85 -11.96 -12.25
CA PHE A 102 -0.85 -10.90 -12.27
C PHE A 102 0.24 -11.22 -13.28
N GLN A 103 0.52 -10.27 -14.16
CA GLN A 103 1.62 -10.38 -15.11
C GLN A 103 2.19 -9.00 -15.43
N THR A 104 3.46 -8.96 -15.80
CA THR A 104 4.14 -7.71 -16.21
C THR A 104 4.96 -7.95 -17.47
N SER A 105 5.18 -6.88 -18.23
CA SER A 105 6.06 -6.90 -19.42
C SER A 105 7.53 -6.62 -19.08
N GLU A 106 7.81 -6.11 -17.88
CA GLU A 106 9.14 -5.70 -17.45
C GLU A 106 9.47 -6.33 -16.09
N PRO A 107 10.77 -6.52 -15.77
CA PRO A 107 11.17 -6.89 -14.42
C PRO A 107 10.78 -5.85 -13.38
N LEU A 108 10.41 -6.32 -12.18
CA LEU A 108 9.99 -5.46 -11.09
C LEU A 108 10.56 -5.95 -9.76
N TYR A 109 10.47 -5.10 -8.74
CA TYR A 109 10.66 -5.53 -7.36
C TYR A 109 9.34 -6.12 -6.85
N TYR A 110 9.34 -7.38 -6.45
CA TYR A 110 8.15 -8.05 -5.91
C TYR A 110 8.46 -8.62 -4.53
N ARG A 111 7.78 -8.13 -3.49
CA ARG A 111 7.92 -8.65 -2.13
C ARG A 111 6.59 -9.15 -1.61
N ALA A 112 6.48 -10.46 -1.52
CA ALA A 112 5.35 -11.17 -0.95
C ALA A 112 5.79 -11.91 0.30
N GLU A 113 5.08 -11.68 1.41
CA GLU A 113 5.33 -12.37 2.68
C GLU A 113 3.99 -12.82 3.29
N PRO A 114 3.91 -14.01 3.88
CA PRO A 114 2.68 -14.54 4.43
C PRO A 114 2.44 -14.04 5.87
N VAL A 115 2.41 -12.72 6.03
CA VAL A 115 2.12 -12.02 7.29
C VAL A 115 0.68 -11.52 7.33
N GLY A 116 0.22 -11.00 8.46
CA GLY A 116 -1.16 -10.57 8.65
C GLY A 116 -1.49 -9.20 8.04
N CYS A 117 -0.49 -8.41 7.65
CA CYS A 117 -0.68 -7.02 7.19
C CYS A 117 0.45 -6.55 6.28
N THR A 118 0.15 -5.80 5.23
CA THR A 118 1.17 -5.21 4.35
C THR A 118 2.07 -4.23 5.11
N CYS A 119 1.56 -3.47 6.07
CA CYS A 119 2.37 -2.56 6.88
C CYS A 119 3.47 -3.27 7.68
N THR A 120 3.31 -4.52 8.05
CA THR A 120 4.37 -5.35 8.65
C THR A 120 5.57 -5.49 7.70
N ILE A 121 5.31 -5.70 6.41
CA ILE A 121 6.37 -5.78 5.39
C ILE A 121 7.01 -4.40 5.18
N LEU A 122 6.19 -3.34 5.14
CA LEU A 122 6.69 -1.97 4.97
C LEU A 122 7.61 -1.55 6.13
N TYR A 123 7.30 -1.95 7.36
CA TYR A 123 8.20 -1.75 8.50
C TYR A 123 9.59 -2.32 8.23
N LYS A 124 9.66 -3.55 7.70
CA LYS A 124 10.94 -4.18 7.34
C LYS A 124 11.67 -3.38 6.26
N LEU A 125 10.95 -2.91 5.24
CA LEU A 125 11.55 -2.09 4.17
C LEU A 125 12.13 -0.78 4.69
N TYR A 126 11.50 -0.11 5.65
CA TYR A 126 12.08 1.06 6.32
C TYR A 126 13.40 0.71 7.01
N LYS A 127 13.43 -0.39 7.76
CA LYS A 127 14.62 -0.85 8.48
C LYS A 127 15.75 -1.24 7.53
N GLU A 128 15.44 -1.93 6.44
CA GLU A 128 16.42 -2.38 5.44
C GLU A 128 17.04 -1.22 4.65
N ASN A 129 16.33 -0.10 4.53
CA ASN A 129 16.81 1.10 3.85
C ASN A 129 17.36 2.18 4.81
N ASP A 130 17.47 1.89 6.10
CA ASP A 130 17.91 2.83 7.13
C ASP A 130 17.08 4.14 7.15
N VAL A 131 15.79 4.05 6.86
CA VAL A 131 14.87 5.18 6.86
C VAL A 131 14.18 5.28 8.21
N GLU A 132 14.24 6.48 8.82
CA GLU A 132 13.58 6.75 10.09
C GLU A 132 12.06 6.65 9.99
N ILE A 133 11.45 5.97 10.95
CA ILE A 133 10.00 5.87 11.12
C ILE A 133 9.58 6.93 12.13
N ASP A 134 8.95 8.00 11.67
CA ASP A 134 8.40 9.03 12.54
C ASP A 134 7.09 8.57 13.22
N LYS A 135 6.62 9.35 14.18
CA LYS A 135 5.42 9.02 14.96
C LYS A 135 4.17 8.84 14.09
N THR A 136 4.00 9.65 13.06
CA THR A 136 2.84 9.57 12.17
C THR A 136 2.87 8.28 11.35
N VAL A 137 4.01 7.94 10.76
CA VAL A 137 4.20 6.69 10.01
C VAL A 137 3.99 5.49 10.92
N ALA A 138 4.58 5.48 12.12
CA ALA A 138 4.37 4.41 13.10
C ALA A 138 2.90 4.24 13.48
N SER A 139 2.17 5.34 13.65
CA SER A 139 0.74 5.31 13.98
C SER A 139 -0.11 4.73 12.84
N LEU A 140 0.23 5.05 11.59
CA LEU A 140 -0.42 4.45 10.41
C LEU A 140 -0.14 2.94 10.32
N MET A 141 1.11 2.52 10.52
CA MET A 141 1.48 1.10 10.50
C MET A 141 0.74 0.31 11.58
N ILE A 142 0.71 0.80 12.81
CA ILE A 142 0.03 0.15 13.93
C ILE A 142 -1.49 0.07 13.67
N SER A 143 -2.09 1.13 13.16
CA SER A 143 -3.52 1.14 12.85
C SER A 143 -3.88 0.07 11.82
N ALA A 144 -3.08 -0.08 10.77
CA ALA A 144 -3.25 -1.12 9.76
C ALA A 144 -3.08 -2.53 10.33
N ILE A 145 -2.03 -2.76 11.11
CA ILE A 145 -1.75 -4.06 11.72
C ILE A 145 -2.87 -4.47 12.68
N ILE A 146 -3.34 -3.57 13.53
CA ILE A 146 -4.43 -3.84 14.47
C ILE A 146 -5.73 -4.17 13.71
N SER A 147 -6.02 -3.44 12.64
CA SER A 147 -7.20 -3.68 11.81
C SER A 147 -7.15 -5.05 11.15
N ASP A 148 -6.11 -5.33 10.38
CA ASP A 148 -5.98 -6.57 9.60
C ASP A 148 -5.83 -7.83 10.45
N THR A 149 -5.22 -7.70 11.62
CA THR A 149 -5.01 -8.82 12.53
C THR A 149 -6.14 -8.99 13.55
N LEU A 150 -7.20 -8.18 13.50
CA LEU A 150 -8.28 -8.18 14.47
C LEU A 150 -7.74 -8.11 15.92
N LEU A 151 -6.92 -7.10 16.21
CA LEU A 151 -6.20 -6.96 17.47
C LEU A 151 -5.31 -8.17 17.80
N LEU A 152 -4.54 -8.65 16.81
CA LEU A 152 -3.66 -9.82 16.91
C LEU A 152 -4.37 -11.15 17.21
N LYS A 153 -5.67 -11.24 16.87
CA LYS A 153 -6.51 -12.44 17.07
C LYS A 153 -6.82 -13.19 15.78
N SER A 154 -6.54 -12.60 14.62
CA SER A 154 -6.77 -13.24 13.33
C SER A 154 -5.94 -14.52 13.17
N PRO A 155 -6.49 -15.57 12.51
CA PRO A 155 -5.70 -16.75 12.17
C PRO A 155 -4.57 -16.47 11.17
N THR A 156 -4.62 -15.36 10.46
CA THR A 156 -3.58 -14.94 9.50
C THR A 156 -2.44 -14.15 10.14
N LYS A 157 -2.60 -13.70 11.40
CA LYS A 157 -1.53 -12.99 12.10
C LYS A 157 -0.33 -13.89 12.34
N THR A 158 0.86 -13.29 12.34
CA THR A 158 2.14 -13.96 12.65
C THR A 158 2.79 -13.34 13.87
N VAL A 159 3.93 -13.88 14.28
CA VAL A 159 4.74 -13.29 15.36
C VAL A 159 5.44 -11.99 14.92
N GLU A 160 5.44 -11.70 13.63
CA GLU A 160 6.06 -10.52 13.05
C GLU A 160 5.13 -9.30 13.04
N ASP A 161 3.82 -9.55 13.09
CA ASP A 161 2.83 -8.48 13.18
C ASP A 161 2.81 -7.88 14.60
#